data_98b9efb7ee182f265e67998614663730
#
_entry.id   98b9efb7ee182f265e67998614663730
#
_cell.length_a   1.000
_cell.length_b   1.000
_cell.length_c   1.000
_cell.angle_alpha   90.00
_cell.angle_beta   90.00
_cell.angle_gamma   90.00
#
_symmetry.space_group_name_H-M   'P 1'
#
loop_
_entity.id
_entity.type
_entity.pdbx_description
1 polymer ?
#
loop_
_entity_poly.entity_id
_entity_poly.type
_entity_poly.pdbx_seq_one_letter_code
_entity_poly.pdbx_strand_id
1 'polypeptide(L)'
;KELDQSLLQVFCEQEIYRIDHFLGKETVQNILVLRFANEIFESLWNRNYVDYVEIYALESLGIENRGKYYETTGALRDMVQNHLMQLLAFVAMESPATMEPEVIRDETVKVLRSLRQWKGEDIPRNVVRAQYVAGESKGQPVVGYLQEKDVAPNSDMETYVALKVFIDNWRWSHVPL
;
A
#
# COMPACT_ATOMS: atom_id res chain seq x y z
N LYS A 1 4.74 17.94 2.13
CA LYS A 1 5.99 18.70 2.39
C LYS A 1 5.71 20.06 3.01
N GLU A 2 4.90 20.91 2.37
CA GLU A 2 4.60 22.27 2.89
C GLU A 2 3.90 22.22 4.26
N LEU A 3 2.89 21.36 4.40
CA LEU A 3 2.21 21.16 5.68
C LEU A 3 3.15 20.67 6.77
N ASP A 4 3.99 19.68 6.47
CA ASP A 4 4.99 19.17 7.43
C ASP A 4 5.97 20.27 7.86
N GLN A 5 6.47 21.08 6.92
CA GLN A 5 7.34 22.19 7.23
C GLN A 5 6.67 23.21 8.13
N SER A 6 5.39 23.50 7.89
CA SER A 6 4.63 24.44 8.73
C SER A 6 4.37 23.87 10.12
N LEU A 7 4.05 22.58 10.23
CA LEU A 7 3.83 21.93 11.52
C LEU A 7 5.12 21.88 12.35
N LEU A 8 6.25 21.53 11.75
CA LEU A 8 7.54 21.43 12.43
C LEU A 8 8.13 22.79 12.87
N GLN A 9 7.55 23.93 12.43
CA GLN A 9 7.88 25.23 12.99
C GLN A 9 7.26 25.48 14.38
N VAL A 10 6.21 24.74 14.72
CA VAL A 10 5.41 24.94 15.93
C VAL A 10 5.48 23.75 16.87
N PHE A 11 5.56 22.53 16.32
CA PHE A 11 5.51 21.27 17.06
C PHE A 11 6.79 20.46 16.85
N CYS A 12 7.20 19.69 17.86
CA CYS A 12 8.21 18.66 17.71
C CYS A 12 7.61 17.44 17.01
N GLU A 13 8.43 16.63 16.33
CA GLU A 13 7.98 15.43 15.60
C GLU A 13 7.19 14.47 16.51
N GLN A 14 7.57 14.35 17.77
CA GLN A 14 6.91 13.48 18.77
C GLN A 14 5.49 13.96 19.15
N GLU A 15 5.15 15.19 18.85
CA GLU A 15 3.81 15.76 19.09
C GLU A 15 2.89 15.63 17.88
N ILE A 16 3.41 15.11 16.74
CA ILE A 16 2.66 15.00 15.50
C ILE A 16 2.28 13.53 15.26
N TYR A 17 0.99 13.25 15.29
CA TYR A 17 0.44 11.93 15.02
C TYR A 17 -0.13 11.85 13.60
N ARG A 18 0.58 11.11 12.73
CA ARG A 18 0.09 10.81 11.38
C ARG A 18 -0.73 9.53 11.43
N ILE A 19 -2.02 9.64 11.17
CA ILE A 19 -2.95 8.50 11.29
C ILE A 19 -3.18 7.88 9.92
N ASP A 20 -2.85 6.59 9.81
CA ASP A 20 -3.33 5.72 8.75
C ASP A 20 -4.36 4.74 9.33
N HIS A 21 -5.62 4.89 8.94
CA HIS A 21 -6.72 4.09 9.49
C HIS A 21 -6.61 2.59 9.12
N PHE A 22 -5.88 2.24 8.04
CA PHE A 22 -5.61 0.84 7.70
C PHE A 22 -4.75 0.16 8.76
N LEU A 23 -3.76 0.85 9.31
CA LEU A 23 -2.93 0.32 10.38
C LEU A 23 -3.70 0.09 11.69
N GLY A 24 -4.83 0.78 11.87
CA GLY A 24 -5.73 0.58 13.00
C GLY A 24 -6.67 -0.62 12.86
N LYS A 25 -6.75 -1.24 11.68
CA LYS A 25 -7.58 -2.44 11.48
C LYS A 25 -6.98 -3.62 12.21
N GLU A 26 -7.80 -4.36 12.95
CA GLU A 26 -7.40 -5.55 13.70
C GLU A 26 -6.70 -6.58 12.80
N THR A 27 -7.21 -6.79 11.60
CA THR A 27 -6.63 -7.71 10.61
C THR A 27 -5.21 -7.32 10.21
N VAL A 28 -4.90 -6.05 10.15
CA VAL A 28 -3.55 -5.55 9.82
C VAL A 28 -2.61 -5.71 11.02
N GLN A 29 -3.06 -5.38 12.23
CA GLN A 29 -2.28 -5.58 13.43
C GLN A 29 -1.99 -7.07 13.69
N ASN A 30 -2.91 -7.94 13.32
CA ASN A 30 -2.72 -9.39 13.41
C ASN A 30 -1.56 -9.92 12.54
N ILE A 31 -1.10 -9.20 11.53
CA ILE A 31 0.11 -9.55 10.77
C ILE A 31 1.34 -9.55 11.70
N LEU A 32 1.46 -8.53 12.55
CA LEU A 32 2.57 -8.44 13.50
C LEU A 32 2.50 -9.55 14.54
N VAL A 33 1.29 -9.84 15.04
CA VAL A 33 1.07 -10.93 16.02
C VAL A 33 1.36 -12.28 15.38
N LEU A 34 0.86 -12.53 14.17
CA LEU A 34 1.13 -13.77 13.42
C LEU A 34 2.63 -14.01 13.27
N ARG A 35 3.35 -12.98 12.85
CA ARG A 35 4.78 -13.11 12.58
C ARG A 35 5.62 -13.20 13.86
N PHE A 36 5.42 -12.29 14.79
CA PHE A 36 6.37 -12.08 15.90
C PHE A 36 5.97 -12.75 17.20
N ALA A 37 4.73 -13.21 17.34
CA ALA A 37 4.32 -14.05 18.46
C ALA A 37 4.39 -15.56 18.14
N ASN A 38 4.80 -15.95 16.94
CA ASN A 38 4.85 -17.35 16.50
C ASN A 38 6.20 -17.64 15.81
N GLU A 39 7.13 -18.21 16.52
CA GLU A 39 8.48 -18.55 16.02
C GLU A 39 8.47 -19.44 14.78
N ILE A 40 7.48 -20.32 14.64
CA ILE A 40 7.34 -21.21 13.47
C ILE A 40 7.22 -20.39 12.19
N PHE A 41 6.36 -19.38 12.18
CA PHE A 41 6.14 -18.57 10.98
C PHE A 41 7.34 -17.68 10.69
N GLU A 42 7.89 -17.01 11.67
CA GLU A 42 8.98 -16.07 11.45
C GLU A 42 10.25 -16.76 10.90
N SER A 43 10.53 -17.99 11.35
CA SER A 43 11.66 -18.77 10.83
C SER A 43 11.54 -19.12 9.35
N LEU A 44 10.31 -19.25 8.84
CA LEU A 44 10.00 -19.55 7.44
C LEU A 44 9.72 -18.29 6.59
N TRP A 45 9.65 -17.12 7.20
CA TRP A 45 9.21 -15.87 6.58
C TRP A 45 10.34 -15.16 5.84
N ASN A 46 10.89 -15.85 4.82
CA ASN A 46 12.02 -15.36 4.06
C ASN A 46 12.14 -16.03 2.69
N ARG A 47 13.05 -15.53 1.86
CA ARG A 47 13.31 -15.97 0.48
C ARG A 47 13.62 -17.46 0.28
N ASN A 48 13.96 -18.18 1.33
CA ASN A 48 14.26 -19.63 1.19
C ASN A 48 13.00 -20.48 1.19
N TYR A 49 11.87 -19.92 1.66
CA TYR A 49 10.61 -20.65 1.84
C TYR A 49 9.41 -19.96 1.19
N VAL A 50 9.52 -18.66 0.87
CA VAL A 50 8.46 -17.85 0.27
C VAL A 50 8.81 -17.60 -1.19
N ASP A 51 7.98 -18.09 -2.10
CA ASP A 51 8.16 -17.88 -3.54
C ASP A 51 7.71 -16.48 -3.97
N TYR A 52 6.58 -16.00 -3.44
CA TYR A 52 6.05 -14.65 -3.69
C TYR A 52 5.10 -14.21 -2.59
N VAL A 53 4.83 -12.92 -2.53
CA VAL A 53 3.83 -12.32 -1.65
C VAL A 53 2.85 -11.52 -2.48
N GLU A 54 1.56 -11.68 -2.23
CA GLU A 54 0.51 -10.89 -2.87
C GLU A 54 -0.32 -10.16 -1.83
N ILE A 55 -0.52 -8.87 -2.05
CA ILE A 55 -1.33 -8.00 -1.19
C ILE A 55 -2.46 -7.41 -2.04
N TYR A 56 -3.69 -7.72 -1.69
CA TYR A 56 -4.87 -7.23 -2.38
C TYR A 56 -5.68 -6.29 -1.50
N ALA A 57 -6.08 -5.15 -2.09
CA ALA A 57 -7.10 -4.29 -1.54
C ALA A 57 -8.18 -4.10 -2.62
N LEU A 58 -9.23 -4.87 -2.53
CA LEU A 58 -10.32 -4.87 -3.50
C LEU A 58 -11.60 -4.37 -2.85
N GLU A 59 -12.28 -3.44 -3.52
CA GLU A 59 -13.56 -2.91 -3.11
C GLU A 59 -14.64 -3.26 -4.13
N SER A 60 -15.84 -3.54 -3.65
CA SER A 60 -17.00 -3.84 -4.49
C SER A 60 -17.83 -2.62 -4.84
N LEU A 61 -17.48 -1.45 -4.30
CA LEU A 61 -18.14 -0.17 -4.54
C LEU A 61 -17.33 0.65 -5.54
N GLY A 62 -18.02 1.37 -6.42
CA GLY A 62 -17.42 2.40 -7.25
C GLY A 62 -17.05 3.65 -6.43
N ILE A 63 -16.63 4.70 -7.12
CA ILE A 63 -16.23 5.95 -6.45
C ILE A 63 -17.43 6.76 -5.93
N GLU A 64 -18.65 6.42 -6.35
CA GLU A 64 -19.91 7.07 -5.95
C GLU A 64 -19.86 8.61 -6.11
N ASN A 65 -20.05 9.36 -5.04
CA ASN A 65 -20.02 10.83 -5.04
C ASN A 65 -18.62 11.44 -4.90
N ARG A 66 -17.55 10.62 -5.02
CA ARG A 66 -16.15 11.06 -4.84
C ARG A 66 -15.42 11.33 -6.15
N GLY A 67 -16.11 11.41 -7.30
CA GLY A 67 -15.50 11.59 -8.61
C GLY A 67 -14.50 12.74 -8.66
N LYS A 68 -14.89 13.94 -8.19
CA LYS A 68 -14.01 15.10 -8.16
C LYS A 68 -12.73 14.89 -7.32
N TYR A 69 -12.83 14.21 -6.20
CA TYR A 69 -11.67 13.85 -5.37
C TYR A 69 -10.79 12.84 -6.10
N TYR A 70 -11.42 11.80 -6.65
CA TYR A 70 -10.70 10.69 -7.28
C TYR A 70 -9.94 11.11 -8.53
N GLU A 71 -10.48 12.04 -9.32
CA GLU A 71 -9.82 12.67 -10.48
C GLU A 71 -8.48 13.34 -10.13
N THR A 72 -8.27 13.70 -8.87
CA THR A 72 -7.01 14.32 -8.43
C THR A 72 -6.06 13.35 -7.76
N THR A 73 -6.54 12.18 -7.34
CA THR A 73 -5.81 11.26 -6.48
C THR A 73 -5.49 9.94 -7.17
N GLY A 74 -6.51 9.25 -7.69
CA GLY A 74 -6.41 7.91 -8.27
C GLY A 74 -6.03 6.83 -7.24
N ALA A 75 -6.09 5.57 -7.67
CA ALA A 75 -5.79 4.42 -6.81
C ALA A 75 -4.33 4.40 -6.34
N LEU A 76 -3.41 4.91 -7.15
CA LEU A 76 -1.99 4.91 -6.80
C LEU A 76 -1.69 5.76 -5.56
N ARG A 77 -2.24 6.98 -5.48
CA ARG A 77 -2.01 7.85 -4.33
C ARG A 77 -2.91 7.53 -3.15
N ASP A 78 -4.18 7.17 -3.44
CA ASP A 78 -5.17 6.94 -2.40
C ASP A 78 -4.92 5.63 -1.64
N MET A 79 -4.60 4.56 -2.36
CA MET A 79 -4.47 3.22 -1.80
C MET A 79 -3.04 2.72 -1.73
N VAL A 80 -2.29 2.80 -2.82
CA VAL A 80 -0.96 2.17 -2.89
C VAL A 80 0.06 2.92 -2.05
N GLN A 81 0.22 4.21 -2.30
CA GLN A 81 1.22 5.05 -1.65
C GLN A 81 1.04 5.15 -0.12
N ASN A 82 -0.19 5.05 0.35
CA ASN A 82 -0.49 5.06 1.77
C ASN A 82 -0.59 3.64 2.33
N HIS A 83 -1.73 3.00 2.11
CA HIS A 83 -2.13 1.80 2.83
C HIS A 83 -1.33 0.56 2.40
N LEU A 84 -1.19 0.31 1.09
CA LEU A 84 -0.53 -0.90 0.61
C LEU A 84 0.98 -0.90 0.88
N MET A 85 1.63 0.26 0.81
CA MET A 85 3.05 0.37 1.18
C MET A 85 3.28 0.11 2.67
N GLN A 86 2.37 0.50 3.54
CA GLN A 86 2.44 0.19 4.97
C GLN A 86 2.21 -1.30 5.23
N LEU A 87 1.22 -1.92 4.57
CA LEU A 87 1.00 -3.37 4.66
C LEU A 87 2.22 -4.14 4.17
N LEU A 88 2.79 -3.74 3.02
CA LEU A 88 4.01 -4.32 2.49
C LEU A 88 5.15 -4.24 3.52
N ALA A 89 5.31 -3.10 4.16
CA ALA A 89 6.36 -2.92 5.15
C ALA A 89 6.14 -3.83 6.37
N PHE A 90 4.93 -3.98 6.89
CA PHE A 90 4.61 -4.90 8.00
C PHE A 90 4.83 -6.36 7.63
N VAL A 91 4.51 -6.73 6.39
CA VAL A 91 4.77 -8.08 5.88
C VAL A 91 6.26 -8.34 5.74
N ALA A 92 7.05 -7.34 5.35
CA ALA A 92 8.43 -7.53 4.92
C ALA A 92 9.50 -7.12 5.93
N MET A 93 9.15 -6.41 7.00
CA MET A 93 10.12 -5.90 7.98
C MET A 93 10.81 -7.03 8.77
N GLU A 94 11.96 -6.73 9.33
CA GLU A 94 12.62 -7.60 10.30
C GLU A 94 11.85 -7.59 11.63
N SER A 95 12.08 -8.60 12.46
CA SER A 95 11.49 -8.65 13.80
C SER A 95 12.01 -7.46 14.62
N PRO A 96 11.12 -6.59 15.13
CA PRO A 96 11.55 -5.48 15.95
C PRO A 96 12.06 -5.98 17.32
N ALA A 97 13.06 -5.30 17.86
CA ALA A 97 13.63 -5.65 19.17
C ALA A 97 12.62 -5.50 20.33
N THR A 98 11.70 -4.56 20.18
CA THR A 98 10.54 -4.35 21.06
C THR A 98 9.33 -3.94 20.24
N MET A 99 8.13 -4.07 20.79
CA MET A 99 6.89 -3.63 20.15
C MET A 99 6.59 -2.14 20.31
N GLU A 100 7.59 -1.36 20.69
CA GLU A 100 7.48 0.10 20.77
C GLU A 100 7.25 0.70 19.39
N PRO A 101 6.36 1.71 19.26
CA PRO A 101 6.00 2.28 17.96
C PRO A 101 7.19 2.79 17.14
N GLU A 102 8.21 3.35 17.79
CA GLU A 102 9.40 3.88 17.12
C GLU A 102 10.27 2.77 16.55
N VAL A 103 10.44 1.66 17.28
CA VAL A 103 11.21 0.50 16.81
C VAL A 103 10.53 -0.15 15.61
N ILE A 104 9.19 -0.29 15.64
CA ILE A 104 8.40 -0.78 14.50
C ILE A 104 8.57 0.16 13.30
N ARG A 105 8.53 1.47 13.53
CA ARG A 105 8.72 2.48 12.47
C ARG A 105 10.09 2.39 11.83
N ASP A 106 11.13 2.19 12.61
CA ASP A 106 12.49 2.03 12.09
C ASP A 106 12.64 0.81 11.19
N GLU A 107 12.05 -0.33 11.57
CA GLU A 107 12.04 -1.53 10.74
C GLU A 107 11.24 -1.30 9.45
N THR A 108 10.10 -0.63 9.53
CA THR A 108 9.28 -0.22 8.38
C THR A 108 10.08 0.63 7.39
N VAL A 109 10.81 1.62 7.90
CA VAL A 109 11.66 2.51 7.07
C VAL A 109 12.77 1.74 6.36
N LYS A 110 13.36 0.74 7.00
CA LYS A 110 14.38 -0.11 6.36
C LYS A 110 13.83 -0.85 5.14
N VAL A 111 12.62 -1.40 5.24
CA VAL A 111 11.94 -2.03 4.10
C VAL A 111 11.77 -1.04 2.96
N LEU A 112 11.16 0.11 3.23
CA LEU A 112 10.87 1.12 2.21
C LEU A 112 12.14 1.66 1.53
N ARG A 113 13.25 1.77 2.28
CA ARG A 113 14.56 2.14 1.73
C ARG A 113 15.19 1.05 0.87
N SER A 114 14.83 -0.20 1.10
CA SER A 114 15.34 -1.36 0.35
C SER A 114 14.50 -1.70 -0.88
N LEU A 115 13.42 -0.96 -1.15
CA LEU A 115 12.63 -1.14 -2.36
C LEU A 115 13.49 -0.84 -3.57
N ARG A 116 13.50 -1.78 -4.54
CA ARG A 116 14.17 -1.60 -5.81
C ARG A 116 13.55 -0.43 -6.57
N GLN A 117 14.37 0.53 -6.92
CA GLN A 117 13.93 1.65 -7.74
C GLN A 117 13.78 1.23 -9.19
N TRP A 118 12.63 1.48 -9.79
CA TRP A 118 12.41 1.26 -11.20
C TRP A 118 13.04 2.37 -12.05
N LYS A 119 13.67 1.95 -13.14
CA LYS A 119 14.00 2.84 -14.25
C LYS A 119 12.81 2.90 -15.20
N GLY A 120 12.78 3.88 -16.12
CA GLY A 120 11.66 4.05 -17.04
C GLY A 120 11.30 2.79 -17.84
N GLU A 121 12.31 2.00 -18.23
CA GLU A 121 12.15 0.72 -18.96
C GLU A 121 11.54 -0.41 -18.11
N ASP A 122 11.60 -0.31 -16.78
CA ASP A 122 11.05 -1.31 -15.88
C ASP A 122 9.53 -1.14 -15.69
N ILE A 123 9.02 0.07 -15.84
CA ILE A 123 7.63 0.43 -15.55
C ILE A 123 6.65 -0.44 -16.34
N PRO A 124 6.75 -0.59 -17.67
CA PRO A 124 5.78 -1.40 -18.42
C PRO A 124 5.74 -2.89 -18.03
N ARG A 125 6.82 -3.38 -17.40
CA ARG A 125 6.93 -4.78 -16.96
C ARG A 125 6.43 -5.03 -15.54
N ASN A 126 6.38 -3.98 -14.74
CA ASN A 126 6.11 -4.08 -13.31
C ASN A 126 4.87 -3.30 -12.86
N VAL A 127 4.24 -2.54 -13.75
CA VAL A 127 3.09 -1.68 -13.41
C VAL A 127 1.98 -1.90 -14.42
N VAL A 128 0.79 -2.20 -13.93
CA VAL A 128 -0.45 -2.17 -14.69
C VAL A 128 -1.38 -1.13 -14.08
N ARG A 129 -1.92 -0.26 -14.91
CA ARG A 129 -2.95 0.70 -14.56
C ARG A 129 -4.18 0.45 -15.42
N ALA A 130 -5.36 0.52 -14.82
CA ALA A 130 -6.61 0.33 -15.53
C ALA A 130 -7.74 1.12 -14.88
N GLN A 131 -8.88 1.16 -15.56
CA GLN A 131 -10.13 1.70 -15.04
C GLN A 131 -11.20 0.61 -15.06
N TYR A 132 -12.11 0.63 -14.09
CA TYR A 132 -13.26 -0.25 -14.16
C TYR A 132 -14.24 0.23 -15.24
N VAL A 133 -14.84 -0.73 -15.90
CA VAL A 133 -15.86 -0.52 -16.94
C VAL A 133 -17.25 -0.88 -16.42
N ALA A 134 -18.29 -0.51 -17.14
CA ALA A 134 -19.63 -0.92 -16.82
C ALA A 134 -19.74 -2.45 -16.77
N GLY A 135 -20.48 -2.96 -15.81
CA GLY A 135 -20.61 -4.39 -15.57
C GLY A 135 -21.72 -4.71 -14.59
N GLU A 136 -21.52 -5.77 -13.82
CA GLU A 136 -22.46 -6.21 -12.78
C GLU A 136 -21.72 -6.44 -11.46
N SER A 137 -22.27 -5.96 -10.36
CA SER A 137 -21.80 -6.19 -9.01
C SER A 137 -22.97 -6.66 -8.14
N LYS A 138 -22.83 -7.84 -7.51
CA LYS A 138 -23.86 -8.45 -6.65
C LYS A 138 -25.24 -8.55 -7.32
N GLY A 139 -25.28 -8.86 -8.61
CA GLY A 139 -26.52 -8.99 -9.38
C GLY A 139 -27.17 -7.68 -9.79
N GLN A 140 -26.50 -6.54 -9.62
CA GLN A 140 -26.98 -5.22 -10.01
C GLN A 140 -26.05 -4.60 -11.06
N PRO A 141 -26.60 -3.96 -12.11
CA PRO A 141 -25.79 -3.27 -13.09
C PRO A 141 -25.07 -2.09 -12.45
N VAL A 142 -23.80 -1.92 -12.79
CA VAL A 142 -22.97 -0.81 -12.34
C VAL A 142 -22.36 -0.09 -13.54
N VAL A 143 -22.22 1.23 -13.41
CA VAL A 143 -21.60 2.08 -14.45
C VAL A 143 -20.08 1.93 -14.44
N GLY A 144 -19.45 2.26 -15.57
CA GLY A 144 -17.99 2.37 -15.64
C GLY A 144 -17.49 3.71 -15.09
N TYR A 145 -16.21 3.79 -14.82
CA TYR A 145 -15.59 4.97 -14.22
C TYR A 145 -15.88 6.27 -14.97
N LEU A 146 -15.77 6.26 -16.31
CA LEU A 146 -16.02 7.43 -17.13
C LEU A 146 -17.50 7.89 -17.18
N GLN A 147 -18.37 7.08 -16.60
CA GLN A 147 -19.82 7.37 -16.50
C GLN A 147 -20.20 7.81 -15.09
N GLU A 148 -19.27 7.80 -14.18
CA GLU A 148 -19.50 8.24 -12.80
C GLU A 148 -19.66 9.76 -12.73
N LYS A 149 -20.39 10.21 -11.72
CA LYS A 149 -20.63 11.63 -11.49
C LYS A 149 -19.31 12.37 -11.20
N ASP A 150 -19.16 13.55 -11.78
CA ASP A 150 -17.99 14.44 -11.61
C ASP A 150 -16.67 13.85 -12.11
N VAL A 151 -16.70 12.86 -13.00
CA VAL A 151 -15.55 12.32 -13.73
C VAL A 151 -15.49 12.95 -15.13
N ALA A 152 -14.30 13.32 -15.57
CA ALA A 152 -14.09 13.84 -16.93
C ALA A 152 -14.33 12.73 -17.97
N PRO A 153 -15.04 13.00 -19.09
CA PRO A 153 -15.39 11.98 -20.08
C PRO A 153 -14.18 11.26 -20.71
N ASN A 154 -13.01 11.87 -20.67
CA ASN A 154 -11.77 11.35 -21.21
C ASN A 154 -10.68 11.21 -20.14
N SER A 155 -11.07 11.02 -18.89
CA SER A 155 -10.15 10.82 -17.79
C SER A 155 -9.27 9.58 -18.01
N ASP A 156 -7.99 9.71 -17.75
CA ASP A 156 -7.00 8.62 -17.74
C ASP A 156 -6.61 8.22 -16.30
N MET A 157 -7.36 8.70 -15.29
CA MET A 157 -7.12 8.40 -13.89
C MET A 157 -7.37 6.92 -13.60
N GLU A 158 -6.39 6.26 -13.03
CA GLU A 158 -6.48 4.84 -12.70
C GLU A 158 -7.40 4.56 -11.51
N THR A 159 -8.25 3.54 -11.64
CA THR A 159 -9.06 2.97 -10.56
C THR A 159 -8.57 1.59 -10.14
N TYR A 160 -7.63 1.04 -10.88
CA TYR A 160 -6.93 -0.21 -10.60
C TYR A 160 -5.44 -0.03 -10.84
N VAL A 161 -4.66 -0.53 -9.90
CA VAL A 161 -3.19 -0.58 -10.01
C VAL A 161 -2.72 -1.94 -9.56
N ALA A 162 -1.88 -2.58 -10.36
CA ALA A 162 -1.09 -3.73 -9.93
C ALA A 162 0.39 -3.42 -10.09
N LEU A 163 1.15 -3.70 -9.05
CA LEU A 163 2.59 -3.47 -8.99
C LEU A 163 3.32 -4.77 -8.69
N LYS A 164 4.44 -5.00 -9.33
CA LYS A 164 5.39 -6.03 -8.93
C LYS A 164 6.63 -5.36 -8.40
N VAL A 165 6.86 -5.43 -7.11
CA VAL A 165 7.98 -4.80 -6.42
C VAL A 165 9.00 -5.84 -5.96
N PHE A 166 10.24 -5.40 -5.73
CA PHE A 166 11.30 -6.21 -5.14
C PHE A 166 11.95 -5.43 -4.00
N ILE A 167 12.32 -6.16 -2.97
CA ILE A 167 13.04 -5.62 -1.80
C ILE A 167 14.46 -6.17 -1.84
N ASP A 168 15.43 -5.29 -2.03
CA ASP A 168 16.84 -5.66 -2.16
C ASP A 168 17.50 -5.74 -0.77
N ASN A 169 17.09 -6.75 0.02
CA ASN A 169 17.68 -7.10 1.30
C ASN A 169 17.88 -8.62 1.41
N TRP A 170 18.52 -9.08 2.49
CA TRP A 170 18.80 -10.49 2.70
C TRP A 170 17.55 -11.36 2.84
N ARG A 171 16.49 -10.84 3.43
CA ARG A 171 15.24 -11.56 3.67
C ARG A 171 14.45 -11.83 2.39
N TRP A 172 14.40 -10.86 1.46
CA TRP A 172 13.48 -10.84 0.34
C TRP A 172 14.14 -10.81 -1.04
N SER A 173 15.46 -10.86 -1.11
CA SER A 173 16.15 -10.83 -2.39
C SER A 173 15.60 -11.90 -3.35
N HIS A 174 15.21 -11.47 -4.55
CA HIS A 174 14.59 -12.25 -5.62
C HIS A 174 13.13 -12.67 -5.41
N VAL A 175 12.51 -12.43 -4.26
CA VAL A 175 11.08 -12.68 -4.04
C VAL A 175 10.28 -11.52 -4.62
N PRO A 176 9.36 -11.77 -5.58
CA PRO A 176 8.43 -10.74 -6.03
C PRO A 176 7.34 -10.51 -4.98
N LEU A 177 6.98 -9.25 -4.82
CA LEU A 177 5.90 -8.80 -3.94
C LEU A 177 4.93 -7.93 -4.73
#